data_6162f69eabb7109fb864b39fd4418faa
#
_entry.id   6162f69eabb7109fb864b39fd4418faa
#
_cell.length_a   1.000
_cell.length_b   1.000
_cell.length_c   1.000
_cell.angle_alpha   90.00
_cell.angle_beta   90.00
_cell.angle_gamma   90.00
#
_symmetry.space_group_name_H-M   'P 1'
#
loop_
_entity.id
_entity.type
_entity.pdbx_description
1 polymer ?
#
loop_
_entity_poly.entity_id
_entity_poly.type
_entity_poly.pdbx_seq_one_letter_code
_entity_poly.pdbx_strand_id
1 'polypeptide(L)'
;MEIVNVKASFKIEEDHNLDENNADYLFYSAGFVKILKCGEFTFSVMGSNERYINITGCKSLTNIDKAVELFKKKSKVNLIQNVKINSISFKFCMTIDSLKISHIKSSQSHIFNVKTFPRFSGICFKQKKLRIVGNIFLQSEKFVCMGAKSLNEINEYIRDLQEIGFTLIN
;
A
#
# COMPACT_ATOMS: atom_id res chain seq x y z
N MET A 1 -14.83 -5.45 -2.17
CA MET A 1 -13.49 -4.81 -1.97
C MET A 1 -12.58 -5.76 -1.21
N GLU A 2 -11.32 -5.85 -1.62
CA GLU A 2 -10.30 -6.72 -0.99
C GLU A 2 -9.00 -5.92 -0.77
N ILE A 3 -8.44 -5.99 0.44
CA ILE A 3 -7.10 -5.46 0.73
C ILE A 3 -6.08 -6.46 0.18
N VAL A 4 -5.15 -5.99 -0.64
CA VAL A 4 -4.12 -6.81 -1.29
C VAL A 4 -2.80 -6.77 -0.53
N ASN A 5 -2.43 -5.57 -0.04
CA ASN A 5 -1.19 -5.37 0.69
C ASN A 5 -1.28 -4.13 1.58
N VAL A 6 -0.72 -4.20 2.76
CA VAL A 6 -0.52 -3.08 3.66
C VAL A 6 0.97 -2.88 3.89
N LYS A 7 1.44 -1.68 3.64
CA LYS A 7 2.79 -1.24 4.00
C LYS A 7 2.70 -0.40 5.27
N ALA A 8 3.46 -0.77 6.25
CA ALA A 8 3.55 -0.05 7.52
C ALA A 8 5.01 0.23 7.87
N SER A 9 5.23 1.07 8.85
CA SER A 9 6.55 1.30 9.46
C SER A 9 6.39 1.55 10.95
N PHE A 10 7.46 1.30 11.68
CA PHE A 10 7.56 1.62 13.08
C PHE A 10 8.98 2.10 13.44
N LYS A 11 9.11 2.68 14.62
CA LYS A 11 10.40 3.12 15.16
C LYS A 11 10.81 2.21 16.32
N ILE A 12 12.10 1.88 16.37
CA ILE A 12 12.71 1.24 17.52
C ILE A 12 13.51 2.28 18.32
N GLU A 13 13.50 2.20 19.65
CA GLU A 13 14.14 3.21 20.51
C GLU A 13 15.63 2.96 20.73
N GLU A 14 16.08 1.73 20.60
CA GLU A 14 17.45 1.34 20.91
C GLU A 14 18.28 1.15 19.64
N ASP A 15 19.56 1.49 19.72
CA ASP A 15 20.55 1.15 18.70
C ASP A 15 20.83 -0.36 18.77
N HIS A 16 19.87 -1.16 18.34
CA HIS A 16 20.08 -2.59 18.18
C HIS A 16 20.88 -2.85 16.92
N ASN A 17 22.09 -3.34 17.08
CA ASN A 17 22.72 -4.13 16.05
C ASN A 17 21.85 -5.37 15.85
N LEU A 18 21.05 -5.37 14.80
CA LEU A 18 20.37 -6.59 14.34
C LEU A 18 21.48 -7.61 14.09
N ASP A 19 21.57 -8.62 14.94
CA ASP A 19 22.66 -9.62 14.93
C ASP A 19 22.66 -10.35 13.58
N GLU A 20 23.62 -10.01 12.74
CA GLU A 20 23.79 -10.57 11.39
C GLU A 20 24.11 -12.07 11.41
N ASN A 21 24.53 -12.59 12.55
CA ASN A 21 24.90 -14.00 12.74
C ASN A 21 23.71 -14.88 13.15
N ASN A 22 22.52 -14.32 13.32
CA ASN A 22 21.35 -15.10 13.69
C ASN A 22 20.84 -15.89 12.47
N ALA A 23 21.00 -17.22 12.48
CA ALA A 23 20.62 -18.14 11.40
C ALA A 23 19.14 -18.09 10.99
N ASP A 24 18.27 -17.50 11.81
CA ASP A 24 16.84 -17.28 11.52
C ASP A 24 16.58 -16.11 10.55
N TYR A 25 17.59 -15.35 10.17
CA TYR A 25 17.50 -14.17 9.35
C TYR A 25 18.14 -14.38 7.97
N LEU A 26 17.34 -14.29 6.93
CA LEU A 26 17.87 -14.11 5.59
C LEU A 26 18.19 -12.63 5.39
N PHE A 27 19.39 -12.22 5.75
CA PHE A 27 19.88 -10.89 5.44
C PHE A 27 20.26 -10.79 3.96
N TYR A 28 19.61 -9.89 3.27
CA TYR A 28 20.09 -9.41 1.99
C TYR A 28 20.62 -7.99 2.19
N SER A 29 21.92 -7.82 2.08
CA SER A 29 22.52 -6.49 1.98
C SER A 29 22.51 -6.07 0.51
N ALA A 30 21.59 -5.18 0.14
CA ALA A 30 21.65 -4.46 -1.11
C ALA A 30 22.03 -3.00 -0.79
N GLY A 31 23.33 -2.74 -0.67
CA GLY A 31 23.84 -1.43 -0.26
C GLY A 31 23.49 -1.09 1.19
N PHE A 32 22.76 0.01 1.40
CA PHE A 32 22.38 0.50 2.74
C PHE A 32 21.07 -0.09 3.28
N VAL A 33 20.51 -1.13 2.68
CA VAL A 33 19.26 -1.75 3.08
C VAL A 33 19.52 -3.12 3.68
N LYS A 34 19.14 -3.30 4.96
CA LYS A 34 19.09 -4.61 5.60
C LYS A 34 17.66 -5.15 5.48
N ILE A 35 17.50 -6.38 5.00
CA ILE A 35 16.20 -7.03 4.81
C ILE A 35 16.12 -8.28 5.68
N LEU A 36 15.09 -8.34 6.52
CA LEU A 36 14.75 -9.47 7.35
C LEU A 36 13.45 -10.11 6.86
N LYS A 37 13.48 -11.38 6.48
CA LYS A 37 12.29 -12.15 6.13
C LYS A 37 11.86 -13.04 7.29
N CYS A 38 10.59 -12.92 7.71
CA CYS A 38 9.99 -13.75 8.75
C CYS A 38 8.63 -14.27 8.26
N GLY A 39 8.59 -15.49 7.74
CA GLY A 39 7.39 -16.06 7.15
C GLY A 39 6.88 -15.22 5.97
N GLU A 40 5.63 -14.75 6.06
CA GLU A 40 5.02 -13.90 5.03
C GLU A 40 5.44 -12.42 5.11
N PHE A 41 6.07 -12.00 6.20
CA PHE A 41 6.45 -10.60 6.42
C PHE A 41 7.90 -10.34 6.01
N THR A 42 8.11 -9.17 5.45
CA THR A 42 9.44 -8.66 5.14
C THR A 42 9.64 -7.33 5.84
N PHE A 43 10.69 -7.25 6.63
CA PHE A 43 11.13 -6.05 7.33
C PHE A 43 12.35 -5.49 6.62
N SER A 44 12.36 -4.19 6.37
CA SER A 44 13.51 -3.51 5.79
C SER A 44 13.92 -2.31 6.61
N VAL A 45 15.19 -2.26 6.93
CA VAL A 45 15.85 -1.14 7.60
C VAL A 45 16.55 -0.32 6.52
N MET A 46 16.20 0.94 6.41
CA MET A 46 16.73 1.83 5.37
C MET A 46 17.60 2.93 6.00
N GLY A 47 18.80 3.11 5.43
CA GLY A 47 19.71 4.19 5.79
C GLY A 47 20.66 3.88 6.95
N SER A 48 21.49 4.86 7.30
CA SER A 48 22.45 4.79 8.42
C SER A 48 21.79 4.83 9.80
N ASN A 49 20.51 5.17 9.84
CA ASN A 49 19.73 5.29 11.07
C ASN A 49 18.83 4.06 11.21
N GLU A 50 19.30 3.02 11.87
CA GLU A 50 18.61 1.73 12.05
C GLU A 50 17.31 1.83 12.90
N ARG A 51 16.80 3.04 13.13
CA ARG A 51 15.63 3.30 13.96
C ARG A 51 14.27 3.12 13.27
N TYR A 52 14.24 3.12 11.93
CA TYR A 52 12.99 2.98 11.18
C TYR A 52 12.94 1.66 10.44
N ILE A 53 11.93 0.87 10.77
CA ILE A 53 11.68 -0.43 10.15
C ILE A 53 10.42 -0.34 9.28
N ASN A 54 10.54 -0.71 8.02
CA ASN A 54 9.39 -0.84 7.13
C ASN A 54 8.91 -2.29 7.08
N ILE A 55 7.60 -2.48 7.10
CA ILE A 55 6.94 -3.79 6.99
C ILE A 55 6.26 -3.88 5.63
N THR A 56 6.42 -5.02 4.96
CA THR A 56 5.66 -5.41 3.78
C THR A 56 5.19 -6.86 3.91
N GLY A 57 4.18 -7.26 3.11
CA GLY A 57 3.60 -8.61 3.17
C GLY A 57 2.34 -8.71 4.03
N CYS A 58 1.91 -7.63 4.70
CA CYS A 58 0.65 -7.63 5.41
C CYS A 58 -0.53 -7.62 4.43
N LYS A 59 -1.40 -8.62 4.51
CA LYS A 59 -2.62 -8.75 3.67
C LYS A 59 -3.86 -8.15 4.31
N SER A 60 -3.77 -7.74 5.57
CA SER A 60 -4.84 -7.07 6.32
C SER A 60 -4.23 -6.10 7.34
N LEU A 61 -5.06 -5.23 7.91
CA LEU A 61 -4.62 -4.33 8.98
C LEU A 61 -4.22 -5.10 10.25
N THR A 62 -4.93 -6.19 10.57
CA THR A 62 -4.63 -7.04 11.73
C THR A 62 -3.30 -7.79 11.60
N ASN A 63 -2.78 -7.96 10.38
CA ASN A 63 -1.47 -8.57 10.18
C ASN A 63 -0.32 -7.65 10.62
N ILE A 64 -0.57 -6.34 10.77
CA ILE A 64 0.46 -5.40 11.26
C ILE A 64 0.87 -5.75 12.69
N ASP A 65 -0.09 -5.97 13.57
CA ASP A 65 0.19 -6.30 14.97
C ASP A 65 0.94 -7.64 15.08
N LYS A 66 0.51 -8.63 14.28
CA LYS A 66 1.22 -9.91 14.18
C LYS A 66 2.66 -9.75 13.70
N ALA A 67 2.88 -8.92 12.69
CA ALA A 67 4.22 -8.64 12.16
C ALA A 67 5.09 -7.96 13.22
N VAL A 68 4.55 -6.96 13.93
CA VAL A 68 5.25 -6.25 15.00
C VAL A 68 5.66 -7.20 16.13
N GLU A 69 4.76 -8.05 16.59
CA GLU A 69 5.06 -9.04 17.65
C GLU A 69 6.08 -10.08 17.19
N LEU A 70 6.00 -10.53 15.93
CA LEU A 70 7.00 -11.42 15.35
C LEU A 70 8.38 -10.78 15.28
N PHE A 71 8.43 -9.49 14.87
CA PHE A 71 9.67 -8.73 14.86
C PHE A 71 10.28 -8.63 16.26
N LYS A 72 9.50 -8.23 17.27
CA LYS A 72 9.96 -8.17 18.68
C LYS A 72 10.56 -9.49 19.13
N LYS A 73 9.82 -10.60 18.91
CA LYS A 73 10.27 -11.94 19.30
C LYS A 73 11.58 -12.33 18.64
N LYS A 74 11.77 -12.00 17.36
CA LYS A 74 12.95 -12.39 16.59
C LYS A 74 14.14 -11.46 16.85
N SER A 75 13.93 -10.16 16.91
CA SER A 75 15.00 -9.16 17.08
C SER A 75 15.36 -8.90 18.54
N LYS A 76 14.60 -9.46 19.50
CA LYS A 76 14.73 -9.17 20.94
C LYS A 76 14.57 -7.68 21.30
N VAL A 77 13.98 -6.89 20.41
CA VAL A 77 13.67 -5.48 20.63
C VAL A 77 12.41 -5.39 21.49
N ASN A 78 12.49 -4.74 22.64
CA ASN A 78 11.36 -4.65 23.58
C ASN A 78 10.45 -3.45 23.28
N LEU A 79 10.98 -2.34 22.84
CA LEU A 79 10.25 -1.09 22.65
C LEU A 79 10.11 -0.73 21.18
N ILE A 80 8.87 -0.78 20.70
CA ILE A 80 8.47 -0.36 19.36
C ILE A 80 7.50 0.80 19.50
N GLN A 81 7.77 1.89 18.79
CA GLN A 81 6.94 3.11 18.83
C GLN A 81 6.46 3.50 17.44
N ASN A 82 5.39 4.31 17.41
CA ASN A 82 4.92 4.97 16.21
C ASN A 82 4.62 4.02 15.05
N VAL A 83 3.90 2.93 15.30
CA VAL A 83 3.41 2.07 14.22
C VAL A 83 2.49 2.89 13.31
N LYS A 84 2.86 3.02 12.05
CA LYS A 84 2.19 3.87 11.08
C LYS A 84 1.91 3.12 9.80
N ILE A 85 0.68 3.24 9.29
CA ILE A 85 0.31 2.76 7.96
C ILE A 85 0.84 3.75 6.92
N ASN A 86 1.70 3.27 6.04
CA ASN A 86 2.29 4.08 4.97
C ASN A 86 1.44 4.03 3.69
N SER A 87 0.90 2.84 3.37
CA SER A 87 0.06 2.66 2.19
C SER A 87 -0.74 1.36 2.28
N ILE A 88 -2.01 1.42 1.93
CA ILE A 88 -2.88 0.27 1.70
C ILE A 88 -3.07 0.14 0.19
N SER A 89 -2.80 -1.07 -0.34
CA SER A 89 -3.17 -1.46 -1.69
C SER A 89 -4.44 -2.31 -1.63
N PHE A 90 -5.42 -2.01 -2.47
CA PHE A 90 -6.72 -2.65 -2.47
C PHE A 90 -7.24 -2.82 -3.90
N LYS A 91 -8.17 -3.73 -4.08
CA LYS A 91 -8.83 -3.99 -5.35
C LYS A 91 -10.34 -4.12 -5.16
N PHE A 92 -11.10 -3.76 -6.19
CA PHE A 92 -12.55 -3.90 -6.28
C PHE A 92 -12.98 -3.89 -7.74
N CYS A 93 -14.24 -4.20 -8.02
CA CYS A 93 -14.81 -4.15 -9.35
C CYS A 93 -15.81 -3.00 -9.46
N MET A 94 -15.74 -2.24 -10.54
CA MET A 94 -16.69 -1.20 -10.90
C MET A 94 -16.88 -1.17 -12.41
N THR A 95 -18.07 -0.88 -12.85
CA THR A 95 -18.40 -0.64 -14.25
C THR A 95 -18.71 0.84 -14.51
N ILE A 96 -18.56 1.26 -15.72
CA ILE A 96 -18.92 2.59 -16.21
C ILE A 96 -19.29 2.52 -17.68
N ASP A 97 -20.24 3.33 -18.09
CA ASP A 97 -20.58 3.51 -19.50
C ASP A 97 -19.38 4.07 -20.27
N SER A 98 -19.11 3.47 -21.44
CA SER A 98 -18.01 3.88 -22.33
C SER A 98 -18.07 5.34 -22.77
N LEU A 99 -19.27 5.89 -22.98
CA LEU A 99 -19.48 7.30 -23.30
C LEU A 99 -19.06 8.21 -22.15
N LYS A 100 -19.37 7.83 -20.91
CA LYS A 100 -18.94 8.57 -19.72
C LYS A 100 -17.43 8.56 -19.54
N ILE A 101 -16.74 7.45 -19.88
CA ILE A 101 -15.27 7.40 -19.83
C ILE A 101 -14.66 8.43 -20.76
N SER A 102 -15.18 8.56 -22.00
CA SER A 102 -14.67 9.53 -22.97
C SER A 102 -14.88 10.97 -22.46
N HIS A 103 -16.00 11.23 -21.84
CA HIS A 103 -16.29 12.53 -21.22
C HIS A 103 -15.37 12.83 -20.04
N ILE A 104 -15.14 11.87 -19.14
CA ILE A 104 -14.21 12.04 -17.99
C ILE A 104 -12.78 12.30 -18.45
N LYS A 105 -12.34 11.68 -19.56
CA LYS A 105 -11.01 11.94 -20.15
C LYS A 105 -10.86 13.35 -20.70
N SER A 106 -11.92 13.89 -21.30
CA SER A 106 -11.92 15.22 -21.91
C SER A 106 -12.21 16.35 -20.92
N SER A 107 -12.99 16.09 -19.87
CA SER A 107 -13.29 17.06 -18.84
C SER A 107 -12.20 17.07 -17.76
N GLN A 108 -11.75 18.26 -17.38
CA GLN A 108 -10.86 18.39 -16.21
C GLN A 108 -11.67 18.13 -14.94
N SER A 109 -11.71 16.86 -14.49
CA SER A 109 -12.33 16.54 -13.21
C SER A 109 -11.64 17.31 -12.08
N HIS A 110 -12.42 17.97 -11.23
CA HIS A 110 -11.91 18.64 -10.03
C HIS A 110 -11.43 17.62 -8.97
N ILE A 111 -11.93 16.39 -9.02
CA ILE A 111 -11.62 15.31 -8.07
C ILE A 111 -10.40 14.49 -8.50
N PHE A 112 -10.34 14.13 -9.79
CA PHE A 112 -9.32 13.22 -10.31
C PHE A 112 -8.43 13.84 -11.39
N ASN A 113 -7.16 13.46 -11.37
CA ASN A 113 -6.28 13.53 -12.54
C ASN A 113 -6.37 12.19 -13.26
N VAL A 114 -6.90 12.19 -14.47
CA VAL A 114 -7.08 10.98 -15.30
C VAL A 114 -6.00 10.92 -16.36
N LYS A 115 -5.33 9.77 -16.47
CA LYS A 115 -4.25 9.55 -17.44
C LYS A 115 -4.40 8.20 -18.14
N THR A 116 -4.08 8.19 -19.41
CA THR A 116 -3.87 6.97 -20.21
C THR A 116 -2.42 6.90 -20.65
N PHE A 117 -1.88 5.70 -20.73
CA PHE A 117 -0.50 5.50 -21.18
C PHE A 117 -0.50 4.63 -22.44
N PRO A 118 0.30 4.97 -23.48
CA PRO A 118 0.26 4.28 -24.78
C PRO A 118 0.50 2.75 -24.72
N ARG A 119 1.24 2.30 -23.72
CA ARG A 119 1.61 0.88 -23.54
C ARG A 119 0.86 0.19 -22.40
N PHE A 120 -0.17 0.83 -21.83
CA PHE A 120 -0.91 0.34 -20.71
C PHE A 120 -2.41 0.28 -21.02
N SER A 121 -3.00 -0.89 -20.95
CA SER A 121 -4.41 -1.11 -21.30
C SER A 121 -5.41 -0.54 -20.29
N GLY A 122 -4.94 0.09 -19.23
CA GLY A 122 -5.77 0.67 -18.18
C GLY A 122 -5.81 2.19 -18.22
N ILE A 123 -6.76 2.73 -17.45
CA ILE A 123 -6.88 4.16 -17.19
C ILE A 123 -6.50 4.42 -15.75
N CYS A 124 -5.61 5.38 -15.52
CA CYS A 124 -5.15 5.78 -14.20
C CYS A 124 -6.01 6.94 -13.67
N PHE A 125 -6.58 6.76 -12.48
CA PHE A 125 -7.32 7.75 -11.72
C PHE A 125 -6.54 8.13 -10.46
N LYS A 126 -5.90 9.28 -10.46
CA LYS A 126 -5.22 9.81 -9.28
C LYS A 126 -6.12 10.83 -8.60
N GLN A 127 -6.61 10.50 -7.41
CA GLN A 127 -7.36 11.46 -6.60
C GLN A 127 -6.44 12.58 -6.11
N LYS A 128 -6.93 13.82 -6.22
CA LYS A 128 -6.12 15.01 -5.93
C LYS A 128 -5.89 15.22 -4.43
N LYS A 129 -6.91 14.97 -3.61
CA LYS A 129 -6.89 15.22 -2.16
C LYS A 129 -6.16 14.12 -1.40
N LEU A 130 -6.53 12.85 -1.57
CA LEU A 130 -6.00 11.72 -0.81
C LEU A 130 -4.72 11.12 -1.40
N ARG A 131 -4.34 11.53 -2.62
CA ARG A 131 -3.19 11.00 -3.36
C ARG A 131 -3.28 9.49 -3.67
N ILE A 132 -4.49 8.91 -3.58
CA ILE A 132 -4.73 7.53 -3.98
C ILE A 132 -4.65 7.44 -5.50
N VAL A 133 -3.98 6.40 -5.97
CA VAL A 133 -3.88 6.09 -7.40
C VAL A 133 -4.56 4.76 -7.64
N GLY A 134 -5.55 4.75 -8.52
CA GLY A 134 -6.22 3.54 -9.00
C GLY A 134 -6.08 3.40 -10.50
N ASN A 135 -5.87 2.18 -10.95
CA ASN A 135 -5.86 1.82 -12.35
C ASN A 135 -7.05 0.91 -12.63
N ILE A 136 -7.92 1.31 -13.56
CA ILE A 136 -8.97 0.45 -14.07
C ILE A 136 -8.50 -0.27 -15.33
N PHE A 137 -8.75 -1.56 -15.38
CA PHE A 137 -8.61 -2.41 -16.56
C PHE A 137 -10.01 -2.63 -17.14
N LEU A 138 -10.36 -1.90 -18.19
CA LEU A 138 -11.72 -1.85 -18.72
C LEU A 138 -12.30 -3.21 -19.11
N GLN A 139 -11.48 -4.12 -19.64
CA GLN A 139 -11.93 -5.47 -20.02
C GLN A 139 -12.32 -6.35 -18.84
N SER A 140 -11.72 -6.13 -17.68
CA SER A 140 -11.96 -6.93 -16.46
C SER A 140 -12.76 -6.17 -15.41
N GLU A 141 -13.07 -4.91 -15.65
CA GLU A 141 -13.77 -4.02 -14.72
C GLU A 141 -13.12 -3.92 -13.33
N LYS A 142 -11.84 -4.30 -13.26
CA LYS A 142 -11.07 -4.31 -12.01
C LYS A 142 -10.34 -3.00 -11.80
N PHE A 143 -10.50 -2.44 -10.62
CA PHE A 143 -9.63 -1.41 -10.08
C PHE A 143 -8.55 -2.03 -9.19
N VAL A 144 -7.31 -1.64 -9.41
CA VAL A 144 -6.19 -1.90 -8.51
C VAL A 144 -5.67 -0.56 -8.01
N CYS A 145 -5.79 -0.33 -6.72
CA CYS A 145 -5.54 0.96 -6.10
C CYS A 145 -4.42 0.86 -5.06
N MET A 146 -3.73 1.98 -4.86
CA MET A 146 -2.69 2.10 -3.83
C MET A 146 -2.63 3.53 -3.29
N GLY A 147 -2.10 3.68 -2.08
CA GLY A 147 -1.83 4.98 -1.47
C GLY A 147 -2.76 5.36 -0.33
N ALA A 148 -3.84 4.63 -0.08
CA ALA A 148 -4.70 4.86 1.07
C ALA A 148 -3.95 4.60 2.38
N LYS A 149 -4.27 5.35 3.42
CA LYS A 149 -3.71 5.20 4.77
C LYS A 149 -4.72 4.68 5.78
N SER A 150 -5.99 4.62 5.41
CA SER A 150 -7.07 4.13 6.25
C SER A 150 -8.21 3.55 5.41
N LEU A 151 -9.12 2.80 6.06
CA LEU A 151 -10.36 2.33 5.42
C LEU A 151 -11.27 3.48 5.03
N ASN A 152 -11.28 4.58 5.82
CA ASN A 152 -12.09 5.76 5.49
C ASN A 152 -11.63 6.41 4.19
N GLU A 153 -10.32 6.52 3.96
CA GLU A 153 -9.79 7.03 2.68
C GLU A 153 -10.16 6.12 1.50
N ILE A 154 -10.19 4.79 1.70
CA ILE A 154 -10.64 3.86 0.68
C ILE A 154 -12.13 4.10 0.33
N ASN A 155 -12.98 4.23 1.35
CA ASN A 155 -14.40 4.47 1.16
C ASN A 155 -14.65 5.83 0.50
N GLU A 156 -13.90 6.88 0.87
CA GLU A 156 -13.96 8.18 0.22
C GLU A 156 -13.57 8.09 -1.26
N TYR A 157 -12.49 7.38 -1.59
CA TYR A 157 -12.07 7.17 -2.97
C TYR A 157 -13.12 6.44 -3.82
N ILE A 158 -13.75 5.40 -3.28
CA ILE A 158 -14.82 4.65 -3.96
C ILE A 158 -16.04 5.56 -4.18
N ARG A 159 -16.46 6.33 -3.19
CA ARG A 159 -17.56 7.28 -3.31
C ARG A 159 -17.31 8.34 -4.39
N ASP A 160 -16.09 8.88 -4.44
CA ASP A 160 -15.71 9.87 -5.45
C ASP A 160 -15.73 9.28 -6.87
N LEU A 161 -15.39 8.00 -7.03
CA LEU A 161 -15.56 7.29 -8.30
C LEU A 161 -17.04 7.15 -8.67
N GLN A 162 -17.91 6.84 -7.69
CA GLN A 162 -19.34 6.75 -7.92
C GLN A 162 -19.92 8.11 -8.32
N GLU A 163 -19.45 9.22 -7.74
CA GLU A 163 -19.86 10.59 -8.08
C GLU A 163 -19.58 10.92 -9.55
N ILE A 164 -18.49 10.44 -10.11
CA ILE A 164 -18.18 10.63 -11.54
C ILE A 164 -18.80 9.54 -12.45
N GLY A 165 -19.66 8.69 -11.90
CA GLY A 165 -20.53 7.79 -12.67
C GLY A 165 -20.10 6.33 -12.74
N PHE A 166 -19.13 5.89 -11.92
CA PHE A 166 -18.86 4.47 -11.76
C PHE A 166 -19.90 3.80 -10.87
N THR A 167 -20.19 2.53 -11.15
CA THR A 167 -21.11 1.69 -10.36
C THR A 167 -20.33 0.51 -9.78
N LEU A 168 -20.37 0.34 -8.46
CA LEU A 168 -19.72 -0.78 -7.78
C LEU A 168 -20.43 -2.09 -8.15
N ILE A 169 -19.65 -3.11 -8.48
CA ILE A 169 -20.14 -4.46 -8.73
C ILE A 169 -19.95 -5.26 -7.42
N ASN A 170 -21.03 -5.86 -6.94
CA ASN A 170 -21.04 -6.70 -5.73
C ASN A 170 -20.45 -8.09 -5.99
#